data_48b3876c8a76cc40e289bd158954f044
#
_entry.id   48b3876c8a76cc40e289bd158954f044
#
_cell.length_a   1.000
_cell.length_b   1.000
_cell.length_c   1.000
_cell.angle_alpha   90.00
_cell.angle_beta   90.00
_cell.angle_gamma   90.00
#
_symmetry.space_group_name_H-M   'P 1'
#
loop_
_entity.id
_entity.type
_entity.pdbx_description
1 polymer ?
#
loop_
_entity_poly.entity_id
_entity_poly.type
_entity_poly.pdbx_seq_one_letter_code
_entity_poly.pdbx_strand_id
1 'polypeptide(L)'
;AWKTFNEEVDNCTKTGTSGGTKNEIQVTSWRKFKRCIGKAIKNDIFSKVINNGEVDITDEIQNNLKANQVMVVDIARLDENTQSFVFGSVARAIYDMKLGADRTDIPDKVIIFVDELNKYASSDIPNNSPILRQLLDIAERGRSLGIILFSVEQFRSAIRDRVKGNCATHAYGRTNAIEVSKPDYKYIPKVYQNMMTRLSPGEYIISNPALRSLVNVKFPRPTYRQ
;
A
#
# COMPACT_ATOMS: atom_id res chain seq x y z
N ALA A 1 10.35 14.32 15.59
CA ALA A 1 10.94 13.21 14.82
C ALA A 1 12.10 13.71 13.93
N TRP A 2 11.89 14.64 12.98
CA TRP A 2 12.96 15.11 12.09
C TRP A 2 14.08 15.88 12.79
N LYS A 3 13.75 16.70 13.79
CA LYS A 3 14.74 17.41 14.62
C LYS A 3 15.60 16.40 15.40
N THR A 4 14.99 15.45 16.06
CA THR A 4 15.66 14.37 16.82
C THR A 4 16.55 13.53 15.92
N PHE A 5 16.06 13.16 14.71
CA PHE A 5 16.85 12.43 13.72
C PHE A 5 18.10 13.22 13.27
N ASN A 6 17.95 14.53 12.98
CA ASN A 6 19.08 15.37 12.61
C ASN A 6 20.11 15.51 13.73
N GLU A 7 19.64 15.69 14.97
CA GLU A 7 20.50 15.76 16.16
C GLU A 7 21.27 14.47 16.35
N GLU A 8 20.63 13.31 16.15
CA GLU A 8 21.28 12.01 16.29
C GLU A 8 22.31 11.76 15.18
N VAL A 9 22.01 12.11 13.93
CA VAL A 9 22.98 12.05 12.83
C VAL A 9 24.17 13.00 13.07
N ASP A 10 23.91 14.19 13.60
CA ASP A 10 24.96 15.15 13.93
C ASP A 10 25.82 14.66 15.10
N ASN A 11 25.23 14.00 16.09
CA ASN A 11 25.96 13.34 17.18
C ASN A 11 26.84 12.19 16.65
N CYS A 12 26.30 11.32 15.81
CA CYS A 12 27.08 10.25 15.17
C CYS A 12 28.23 10.78 14.29
N THR A 13 28.12 12.02 13.79
CA THR A 13 29.20 12.63 12.99
C THR A 13 30.24 13.40 13.80
N LYS A 14 29.92 13.86 15.02
CA LYS A 14 30.84 14.58 15.92
C LYS A 14 31.84 13.68 16.64
N THR A 15 31.43 12.46 16.97
CA THR A 15 32.28 11.48 17.71
C THR A 15 33.42 10.91 16.88
N GLY A 16 33.54 11.23 15.59
CA GLY A 16 34.62 10.79 14.71
C GLY A 16 35.96 11.53 14.87
N THR A 17 36.09 12.52 15.77
CA THR A 17 37.27 13.38 15.88
C THR A 17 38.11 13.18 17.15
N SER A 18 37.74 12.31 18.09
CA SER A 18 38.54 12.04 19.31
C SER A 18 38.51 10.57 19.65
N GLY A 19 39.66 9.94 19.44
CA GLY A 19 40.19 8.74 20.03
C GLY A 19 39.25 7.71 20.64
N GLY A 20 39.01 6.59 19.98
CA GLY A 20 38.85 5.34 20.69
C GLY A 20 37.65 4.46 20.42
N THR A 21 36.64 4.88 19.73
CA THR A 21 35.60 3.93 19.29
C THR A 21 35.43 4.03 17.78
N LYS A 22 35.80 2.97 17.04
CA LYS A 22 35.51 2.84 15.60
C LYS A 22 34.02 2.85 15.46
N ASN A 23 33.46 3.96 14.98
CA ASN A 23 32.08 3.96 14.54
C ASN A 23 31.92 2.91 13.45
N GLU A 24 30.97 1.99 13.59
CA GLU A 24 30.65 0.94 12.61
C GLU A 24 30.30 1.50 11.23
N ILE A 25 29.86 2.76 11.18
CA ILE A 25 29.45 3.45 9.96
C ILE A 25 30.28 4.74 9.81
N GLN A 26 30.88 4.91 8.63
CA GLN A 26 31.66 6.10 8.31
C GLN A 26 30.82 7.38 8.29
N VAL A 27 31.39 8.49 8.78
CA VAL A 27 30.76 9.83 8.78
C VAL A 27 30.26 10.26 7.40
N THR A 28 30.96 9.91 6.33
CA THR A 28 30.55 10.17 4.95
C THR A 28 29.26 9.46 4.58
N SER A 29 29.05 8.23 5.10
CA SER A 29 27.82 7.46 4.89
C SER A 29 26.64 8.10 5.62
N TRP A 30 26.82 8.57 6.85
CA TRP A 30 25.81 9.30 7.59
C TRP A 30 25.39 10.61 6.91
N ARG A 31 26.36 11.38 6.40
CA ARG A 31 26.08 12.62 5.64
C ARG A 31 25.34 12.33 4.33
N LYS A 32 25.71 11.26 3.63
CA LYS A 32 25.00 10.81 2.42
C LYS A 32 23.58 10.40 2.75
N PHE A 33 23.39 9.64 3.80
CA PHE A 33 22.07 9.19 4.28
C PHE A 33 21.15 10.37 4.64
N LYS A 34 21.63 11.33 5.43
CA LYS A 34 20.92 12.57 5.77
C LYS A 34 20.48 13.34 4.50
N ARG A 35 21.40 13.46 3.54
CA ARG A 35 21.10 14.13 2.27
C ARG A 35 20.09 13.39 1.40
N CYS A 36 20.15 12.07 1.34
CA CYS A 36 19.18 11.25 0.61
C CYS A 36 17.79 11.37 1.21
N ILE A 37 17.66 11.27 2.52
CA ILE A 37 16.38 11.45 3.23
C ILE A 37 15.84 12.87 3.01
N GLY A 38 16.68 13.91 3.17
CA GLY A 38 16.26 15.29 2.96
C GLY A 38 15.82 15.62 1.53
N LYS A 39 16.26 14.82 0.53
CA LYS A 39 15.78 14.91 -0.85
C LYS A 39 14.49 14.12 -1.09
N ALA A 40 14.37 12.96 -0.45
CA ALA A 40 13.23 12.06 -0.62
C ALA A 40 11.98 12.58 0.10
N ILE A 41 12.17 13.28 1.23
CA ILE A 41 11.09 13.77 2.08
C ILE A 41 11.15 15.29 2.08
N LYS A 42 10.11 15.95 1.55
CA LYS A 42 10.01 17.41 1.63
C LYS A 42 9.99 17.84 3.10
N ASN A 43 10.85 18.78 3.45
CA ASN A 43 11.02 19.27 4.83
C ASN A 43 9.70 19.71 5.48
N ASP A 44 8.73 20.16 4.69
CA ASP A 44 7.43 20.67 5.18
C ASP A 44 6.60 19.64 5.94
N ILE A 45 6.79 18.33 5.65
CA ILE A 45 6.06 17.25 6.33
C ILE A 45 6.61 16.97 7.73
N PHE A 46 7.93 17.20 7.92
CA PHE A 46 8.62 16.93 9.18
C PHE A 46 9.01 18.18 9.96
N SER A 47 8.95 19.36 9.32
CA SER A 47 9.34 20.63 9.94
C SER A 47 8.19 21.37 10.61
N LYS A 48 6.95 21.06 10.26
CA LYS A 48 5.81 21.66 10.95
C LYS A 48 5.71 21.08 12.36
N VAL A 49 5.80 21.95 13.32
CA VAL A 49 5.37 21.65 14.70
C VAL A 49 3.92 21.17 14.58
N ILE A 50 3.59 20.06 15.24
CA ILE A 50 2.21 19.60 15.34
C ILE A 50 1.39 20.78 15.84
N ASN A 51 0.64 21.41 14.93
CA ASN A 51 -0.30 22.45 15.30
C ASN A 51 -1.52 21.80 15.92
N ASN A 52 -2.20 22.47 16.84
CA ASN A 52 -3.41 21.97 17.46
C ASN A 52 -4.42 21.54 16.38
N GLY A 53 -4.62 20.22 16.25
CA GLY A 53 -5.49 19.61 15.23
C GLY A 53 -4.79 18.65 14.24
N GLU A 54 -3.46 18.59 14.23
CA GLU A 54 -2.73 17.55 13.50
C GLU A 54 -2.69 16.27 14.35
N VAL A 55 -3.02 15.14 13.73
CA VAL A 55 -3.08 13.82 14.38
C VAL A 55 -2.02 12.92 13.78
N ASP A 56 -1.34 12.14 14.62
CA ASP A 56 -0.49 11.06 14.13
C ASP A 56 -1.37 9.95 13.55
N ILE A 57 -1.17 9.64 12.26
CA ILE A 57 -1.99 8.65 11.56
C ILE A 57 -1.87 7.25 12.17
N THR A 58 -0.72 6.93 12.76
CA THR A 58 -0.50 5.67 13.44
C THR A 58 -1.31 5.57 14.72
N ASP A 59 -1.30 6.63 15.51
CA ASP A 59 -2.09 6.73 16.74
C ASP A 59 -3.59 6.72 16.43
N GLU A 60 -4.01 7.42 15.36
CA GLU A 60 -5.42 7.44 14.93
C GLU A 60 -5.90 6.05 14.54
N ILE A 61 -5.11 5.30 13.77
CA ILE A 61 -5.47 3.94 13.37
C ILE A 61 -5.48 3.00 14.58
N GLN A 62 -4.45 3.06 15.42
CA GLN A 62 -4.30 2.12 16.53
C GLN A 62 -5.31 2.34 17.66
N ASN A 63 -5.74 3.59 17.89
CA ASN A 63 -6.57 3.93 19.04
C ASN A 63 -8.02 4.26 18.66
N ASN A 64 -8.28 4.74 17.44
CA ASN A 64 -9.58 5.28 17.06
C ASN A 64 -10.30 4.47 15.96
N LEU A 65 -9.62 3.55 15.25
CA LEU A 65 -10.27 2.70 14.26
C LEU A 65 -11.13 1.63 14.96
N LYS A 66 -12.45 1.76 14.81
CA LYS A 66 -13.45 0.87 15.44
C LYS A 66 -14.26 0.11 14.39
N ALA A 67 -14.97 -0.93 14.84
CA ALA A 67 -15.89 -1.66 13.98
C ALA A 67 -16.96 -0.74 13.38
N ASN A 68 -17.35 -1.00 12.12
CA ASN A 68 -18.33 -0.24 11.35
C ASN A 68 -17.94 1.22 11.05
N GLN A 69 -16.66 1.55 11.12
CA GLN A 69 -16.13 2.85 10.69
C GLN A 69 -15.52 2.79 9.29
N VAL A 70 -15.56 3.93 8.61
CA VAL A 70 -14.81 4.18 7.37
C VAL A 70 -13.84 5.32 7.65
N MET A 71 -12.56 5.05 7.48
CA MET A 71 -11.50 6.05 7.54
C MET A 71 -11.02 6.33 6.12
N VAL A 72 -11.01 7.59 5.72
CA VAL A 72 -10.51 8.02 4.42
C VAL A 72 -9.22 8.79 4.61
N VAL A 73 -8.14 8.29 4.00
CA VAL A 73 -6.84 8.95 4.00
C VAL A 73 -6.63 9.57 2.62
N ASP A 74 -6.90 10.88 2.51
CA ASP A 74 -6.70 11.60 1.24
C ASP A 74 -5.23 11.96 1.05
N ILE A 75 -4.62 11.35 0.04
CA ILE A 75 -3.21 11.55 -0.35
C ILE A 75 -3.07 12.17 -1.74
N ALA A 76 -4.17 12.55 -2.39
CA ALA A 76 -4.16 12.98 -3.80
C ALA A 76 -3.29 14.21 -4.07
N ARG A 77 -3.13 15.10 -3.09
CA ARG A 77 -2.33 16.33 -3.22
C ARG A 77 -0.86 16.17 -2.83
N LEU A 78 -0.47 14.99 -2.36
CA LEU A 78 0.90 14.72 -1.96
C LEU A 78 1.73 14.31 -3.18
N ASP A 79 3.04 14.55 -3.12
CA ASP A 79 3.96 13.98 -4.12
C ASP A 79 4.08 12.46 -3.95
N GLU A 80 4.55 11.78 -4.98
CA GLU A 80 4.57 10.33 -5.10
C GLU A 80 5.34 9.61 -3.97
N ASN A 81 6.47 10.18 -3.54
CA ASN A 81 7.25 9.62 -2.42
C ASN A 81 6.50 9.74 -1.10
N THR A 82 5.82 10.88 -0.90
CA THR A 82 5.02 11.11 0.30
C THR A 82 3.76 10.25 0.31
N GLN A 83 3.09 10.09 -0.84
CA GLN A 83 1.96 9.14 -0.97
C GLN A 83 2.40 7.74 -0.56
N SER A 84 3.55 7.29 -1.07
CA SER A 84 4.12 5.98 -0.73
C SER A 84 4.43 5.85 0.75
N PHE A 85 5.01 6.89 1.36
CA PHE A 85 5.31 6.89 2.78
C PHE A 85 4.04 6.81 3.65
N VAL A 86 3.03 7.63 3.36
CA VAL A 86 1.75 7.63 4.09
C VAL A 86 1.05 6.28 3.93
N PHE A 87 0.96 5.75 2.72
CA PHE A 87 0.39 4.44 2.47
C PHE A 87 1.11 3.34 3.27
N GLY A 88 2.44 3.33 3.25
CA GLY A 88 3.24 2.37 4.02
C GLY A 88 3.01 2.48 5.53
N SER A 89 2.86 3.71 6.05
CA SER A 89 2.58 3.97 7.47
C SER A 89 1.20 3.46 7.87
N VAL A 90 0.17 3.70 7.05
CA VAL A 90 -1.20 3.19 7.25
C VAL A 90 -1.20 1.66 7.26
N ALA A 91 -0.61 1.05 6.22
CA ALA A 91 -0.55 -0.40 6.07
C ALA A 91 0.17 -1.06 7.26
N ARG A 92 1.27 -0.44 7.71
CA ARG A 92 2.05 -0.88 8.87
C ARG A 92 1.25 -0.75 10.16
N ALA A 93 0.60 0.38 10.41
CA ALA A 93 -0.20 0.61 11.60
C ALA A 93 -1.34 -0.40 11.74
N ILE A 94 -2.05 -0.70 10.62
CA ILE A 94 -3.10 -1.71 10.59
C ILE A 94 -2.53 -3.10 10.88
N TYR A 95 -1.40 -3.45 10.26
CA TYR A 95 -0.77 -4.75 10.45
C TYR A 95 -0.33 -4.94 11.91
N ASP A 96 0.35 -3.96 12.50
CA ASP A 96 0.83 -4.00 13.88
C ASP A 96 -0.34 -4.02 14.89
N MET A 97 -1.40 -3.24 14.63
CA MET A 97 -2.64 -3.28 15.42
C MET A 97 -3.22 -4.70 15.45
N LYS A 98 -3.25 -5.39 14.31
CA LYS A 98 -3.81 -6.75 14.20
C LYS A 98 -2.89 -7.83 14.76
N LEU A 99 -1.58 -7.59 14.80
CA LEU A 99 -0.62 -8.51 15.46
C LEU A 99 -0.68 -8.42 16.99
N GLY A 100 -0.98 -7.26 17.56
CA GLY A 100 -1.06 -7.04 19.01
C GLY A 100 -2.34 -7.60 19.64
N ALA A 101 -2.64 -8.87 19.44
CA ALA A 101 -3.93 -9.54 19.56
C ALA A 101 -4.57 -9.62 20.95
N ASP A 102 -4.02 -9.02 22.00
CA ASP A 102 -4.63 -9.05 23.36
C ASP A 102 -5.65 -7.92 23.60
N ARG A 103 -5.96 -7.13 22.57
CA ARG A 103 -6.91 -6.02 22.66
C ARG A 103 -8.31 -6.45 22.22
N THR A 104 -9.27 -6.35 23.10
CA THR A 104 -10.69 -6.71 22.86
C THR A 104 -11.46 -5.66 22.03
N ASP A 105 -10.89 -4.49 21.83
CA ASP A 105 -11.50 -3.33 21.15
C ASP A 105 -11.10 -3.21 19.66
N ILE A 106 -10.29 -4.15 19.14
CA ILE A 106 -9.84 -4.16 17.76
C ILE A 106 -10.91 -4.76 16.83
N PRO A 107 -11.20 -4.14 15.66
CA PRO A 107 -12.12 -4.73 14.69
C PRO A 107 -11.69 -6.13 14.23
N ASP A 108 -12.60 -7.09 14.19
CA ASP A 108 -12.33 -8.45 13.70
C ASP A 108 -11.77 -8.44 12.27
N LYS A 109 -12.31 -7.57 11.44
CA LYS A 109 -11.91 -7.43 10.04
C LYS A 109 -11.65 -5.97 9.70
N VAL A 110 -10.56 -5.73 8.99
CA VAL A 110 -10.20 -4.43 8.43
C VAL A 110 -10.04 -4.58 6.92
N ILE A 111 -10.81 -3.80 6.16
CA ILE A 111 -10.68 -3.74 4.71
C ILE A 111 -9.79 -2.54 4.36
N ILE A 112 -8.70 -2.82 3.69
CA ILE A 112 -7.83 -1.80 3.10
C ILE A 112 -8.22 -1.67 1.63
N PHE A 113 -8.85 -0.56 1.26
CA PHE A 113 -9.20 -0.26 -0.12
C PHE A 113 -8.12 0.63 -0.73
N VAL A 114 -7.50 0.17 -1.80
CA VAL A 114 -6.39 0.87 -2.47
C VAL A 114 -6.73 1.09 -3.93
N ASP A 115 -6.76 2.34 -4.34
CA ASP A 115 -6.83 2.70 -5.75
C ASP A 115 -5.40 2.80 -6.33
N GLU A 116 -5.19 2.24 -7.51
CA GLU A 116 -3.90 2.21 -8.21
C GLU A 116 -2.77 1.53 -7.39
N LEU A 117 -2.98 0.30 -6.93
CA LEU A 117 -1.96 -0.48 -6.19
C LEU A 117 -0.63 -0.64 -6.96
N ASN A 118 -0.65 -0.54 -8.29
CA ASN A 118 0.56 -0.55 -9.13
C ASN A 118 1.59 0.51 -8.70
N LYS A 119 1.19 1.63 -8.10
CA LYS A 119 2.12 2.62 -7.53
C LYS A 119 3.01 2.02 -6.43
N TYR A 120 2.53 1.01 -5.73
CA TYR A 120 3.20 0.41 -4.55
C TYR A 120 3.67 -1.03 -4.79
N ALA A 121 3.12 -1.72 -5.78
CA ALA A 121 3.36 -3.14 -6.06
C ALA A 121 3.66 -3.44 -7.53
N SER A 122 4.17 -2.48 -8.28
CA SER A 122 4.63 -2.68 -9.66
C SER A 122 5.81 -3.64 -9.73
N SER A 123 5.95 -4.30 -10.89
CA SER A 123 7.11 -5.16 -11.22
C SER A 123 8.44 -4.40 -11.14
N ASP A 124 8.42 -3.10 -11.39
CA ASP A 124 9.61 -2.22 -11.42
C ASP A 124 10.09 -1.80 -10.04
N ILE A 125 9.26 -1.97 -9.01
CA ILE A 125 9.63 -1.63 -7.63
C ILE A 125 10.68 -2.63 -7.13
N PRO A 126 11.80 -2.16 -6.55
CA PRO A 126 12.83 -3.04 -6.02
C PRO A 126 12.31 -4.00 -4.95
N ASN A 127 12.79 -5.26 -4.95
CA ASN A 127 12.39 -6.28 -3.97
C ASN A 127 12.68 -5.90 -2.51
N ASN A 128 13.62 -5.02 -2.28
CA ASN A 128 13.98 -4.51 -0.95
C ASN A 128 13.15 -3.32 -0.49
N SER A 129 12.18 -2.88 -1.28
CA SER A 129 11.25 -1.81 -0.87
C SER A 129 10.49 -2.22 0.39
N PRO A 130 10.54 -1.41 1.46
CA PRO A 130 9.79 -1.70 2.70
C PRO A 130 8.28 -1.75 2.47
N ILE A 131 7.76 -0.89 1.60
CA ILE A 131 6.32 -0.81 1.28
C ILE A 131 5.87 -2.07 0.55
N LEU A 132 6.66 -2.53 -0.43
CA LEU A 132 6.36 -3.76 -1.14
C LEU A 132 6.37 -4.97 -0.19
N ARG A 133 7.33 -5.05 0.74
CA ARG A 133 7.36 -6.11 1.77
C ARG A 133 6.11 -6.09 2.63
N GLN A 134 5.70 -4.92 3.10
CA GLN A 134 4.48 -4.76 3.90
C GLN A 134 3.23 -5.19 3.14
N LEU A 135 3.12 -4.84 1.86
CA LEU A 135 2.02 -5.29 0.99
C LEU A 135 2.02 -6.81 0.79
N LEU A 136 3.19 -7.40 0.60
CA LEU A 136 3.32 -8.86 0.49
C LEU A 136 2.92 -9.55 1.79
N ASP A 137 3.33 -9.03 2.94
CA ASP A 137 2.92 -9.57 4.25
C ASP A 137 1.40 -9.51 4.43
N ILE A 138 0.76 -8.41 4.02
CA ILE A 138 -0.70 -8.29 4.02
C ILE A 138 -1.35 -9.27 3.04
N ALA A 139 -0.83 -9.38 1.81
CA ALA A 139 -1.38 -10.27 0.80
C ALA A 139 -1.28 -11.75 1.20
N GLU A 140 -0.20 -12.14 1.87
CA GLU A 140 0.10 -13.52 2.25
C GLU A 140 -0.53 -13.92 3.60
N ARG A 141 -0.54 -13.02 4.57
CA ARG A 141 -0.94 -13.28 5.97
C ARG A 141 -2.20 -12.54 6.40
N GLY A 142 -2.67 -11.59 5.62
CA GLY A 142 -3.81 -10.74 5.99
C GLY A 142 -5.05 -11.57 6.36
N ARG A 143 -5.28 -12.70 5.68
CA ARG A 143 -6.42 -13.57 5.98
C ARG A 143 -6.43 -14.04 7.44
N SER A 144 -5.30 -14.49 7.97
CA SER A 144 -5.19 -14.96 9.36
C SER A 144 -5.33 -13.83 10.38
N LEU A 145 -4.98 -12.61 9.98
CA LEU A 145 -5.09 -11.41 10.81
C LEU A 145 -6.44 -10.68 10.64
N GLY A 146 -7.33 -11.16 9.76
CA GLY A 146 -8.57 -10.46 9.45
C GLY A 146 -8.36 -9.18 8.61
N ILE A 147 -7.22 -9.04 7.92
CA ILE A 147 -6.96 -7.93 7.00
C ILE A 147 -7.35 -8.37 5.59
N ILE A 148 -8.19 -7.59 4.92
CA ILE A 148 -8.64 -7.83 3.55
C ILE A 148 -8.12 -6.70 2.68
N LEU A 149 -7.24 -7.02 1.74
CA LEU A 149 -6.78 -6.07 0.74
C LEU A 149 -7.74 -6.07 -0.45
N PHE A 150 -8.33 -4.92 -0.73
CA PHE A 150 -9.18 -4.67 -1.89
C PHE A 150 -8.52 -3.62 -2.77
N SER A 151 -8.08 -4.00 -3.96
CA SER A 151 -7.38 -3.09 -4.86
C SER A 151 -8.08 -2.94 -6.20
N VAL A 152 -7.95 -1.76 -6.78
CA VAL A 152 -8.45 -1.43 -8.12
C VAL A 152 -7.24 -1.05 -8.99
N GLU A 153 -7.22 -1.59 -10.21
CA GLU A 153 -6.12 -1.44 -11.14
C GLU A 153 -6.62 -1.18 -12.56
N GLN A 154 -5.90 -0.34 -13.27
CA GLN A 154 -6.14 -0.17 -14.71
C GLN A 154 -5.48 -1.29 -15.52
N PHE A 155 -4.29 -1.75 -15.11
CA PHE A 155 -3.48 -2.74 -15.81
C PHE A 155 -3.04 -3.85 -14.86
N ARG A 156 -3.67 -5.03 -15.00
CA ARG A 156 -3.28 -6.22 -14.24
C ARG A 156 -1.81 -6.60 -14.47
N SER A 157 -1.32 -6.43 -15.71
CA SER A 157 0.04 -6.76 -16.09
C SER A 157 1.11 -5.90 -15.38
N ALA A 158 0.72 -4.73 -14.87
CA ALA A 158 1.65 -3.87 -14.12
C ALA A 158 1.89 -4.37 -12.69
N ILE A 159 0.99 -5.19 -12.14
CA ILE A 159 1.10 -5.68 -10.77
C ILE A 159 2.00 -6.90 -10.69
N ARG A 160 2.81 -6.94 -9.65
CA ARG A 160 3.72 -8.06 -9.34
C ARG A 160 2.96 -9.37 -9.15
N ASP A 161 3.45 -10.46 -9.75
CA ASP A 161 2.81 -11.78 -9.76
C ASP A 161 2.54 -12.32 -8.35
N ARG A 162 3.46 -12.08 -7.41
CA ARG A 162 3.33 -12.55 -6.04
C ARG A 162 2.15 -11.89 -5.32
N VAL A 163 1.80 -10.64 -5.65
CA VAL A 163 0.60 -9.97 -5.12
C VAL A 163 -0.64 -10.53 -5.79
N LYS A 164 -0.66 -10.59 -7.13
CA LYS A 164 -1.79 -11.14 -7.90
C LYS A 164 -2.12 -12.58 -7.51
N GLY A 165 -1.09 -13.40 -7.30
CA GLY A 165 -1.23 -14.83 -6.96
C GLY A 165 -1.84 -15.07 -5.58
N ASN A 166 -1.74 -14.11 -4.66
CA ASN A 166 -2.36 -14.19 -3.34
C ASN A 166 -3.80 -13.62 -3.30
N CYS A 167 -4.25 -12.97 -4.37
CA CYS A 167 -5.64 -12.52 -4.48
C CYS A 167 -6.55 -13.70 -4.86
N ALA A 168 -7.47 -14.06 -3.99
CA ALA A 168 -8.42 -15.14 -4.25
C ALA A 168 -9.52 -14.74 -5.25
N THR A 169 -9.91 -13.48 -5.26
CA THR A 169 -10.96 -12.96 -6.14
C THR A 169 -10.37 -11.97 -7.13
N HIS A 170 -10.71 -12.15 -8.40
CA HIS A 170 -10.39 -11.21 -9.47
C HIS A 170 -11.67 -10.78 -10.15
N ALA A 171 -11.90 -9.46 -10.22
CA ALA A 171 -12.99 -8.86 -10.96
C ALA A 171 -12.41 -8.11 -12.18
N TYR A 172 -12.73 -8.58 -13.35
CA TYR A 172 -12.27 -8.01 -14.63
C TYR A 172 -13.35 -7.12 -15.22
N GLY A 173 -13.11 -5.83 -15.24
CA GLY A 173 -13.93 -4.86 -15.94
C GLY A 173 -13.57 -4.78 -17.43
N ARG A 174 -14.07 -3.74 -18.10
CA ARG A 174 -13.71 -3.48 -19.50
C ARG A 174 -12.21 -3.25 -19.61
N THR A 175 -11.55 -4.10 -20.38
CA THR A 175 -10.10 -4.12 -20.54
C THR A 175 -9.73 -3.95 -22.00
N ASN A 176 -8.70 -3.14 -22.29
CA ASN A 176 -8.18 -2.92 -23.63
C ASN A 176 -7.64 -4.23 -24.22
N ALA A 177 -7.83 -4.43 -25.53
CA ALA A 177 -7.37 -5.62 -26.26
C ALA A 177 -5.85 -5.84 -26.15
N ILE A 178 -5.03 -4.77 -26.10
CA ILE A 178 -3.59 -4.85 -25.92
C ILE A 178 -3.27 -5.46 -24.56
N GLU A 179 -3.94 -5.03 -23.50
CA GLU A 179 -3.75 -5.56 -22.16
C GLU A 179 -4.20 -7.02 -22.07
N VAL A 180 -5.36 -7.35 -22.62
CA VAL A 180 -5.90 -8.72 -22.64
C VAL A 180 -4.99 -9.69 -23.40
N SER A 181 -4.20 -9.21 -24.37
CA SER A 181 -3.26 -10.04 -25.12
C SER A 181 -2.01 -10.44 -24.33
N LYS A 182 -1.76 -9.83 -23.17
CA LYS A 182 -0.59 -10.10 -22.33
C LYS A 182 -0.66 -11.48 -21.66
N PRO A 183 0.51 -12.06 -21.29
CA PRO A 183 0.59 -13.36 -20.64
C PRO A 183 -0.23 -13.50 -19.36
N ASP A 184 -0.50 -12.39 -18.67
CA ASP A 184 -1.29 -12.32 -17.44
C ASP A 184 -2.74 -12.79 -17.61
N TYR A 185 -3.24 -12.81 -18.84
CA TYR A 185 -4.61 -13.22 -19.20
C TYR A 185 -4.68 -14.60 -19.84
N LYS A 186 -3.54 -15.27 -20.05
CA LYS A 186 -3.49 -16.57 -20.77
C LYS A 186 -4.34 -17.68 -20.14
N TYR A 187 -4.56 -17.60 -18.81
CA TYR A 187 -5.36 -18.59 -18.07
C TYR A 187 -6.86 -18.37 -18.20
N ILE A 188 -7.27 -17.25 -18.76
CA ILE A 188 -8.68 -16.91 -18.97
C ILE A 188 -9.10 -17.47 -20.32
N PRO A 189 -10.21 -18.25 -20.42
CA PRO A 189 -10.69 -18.76 -21.68
C PRO A 189 -10.96 -17.63 -22.70
N LYS A 190 -10.67 -17.89 -23.97
CA LYS A 190 -10.78 -16.89 -25.08
C LYS A 190 -12.13 -16.19 -25.16
N VAL A 191 -13.21 -16.90 -24.86
CA VAL A 191 -14.55 -16.33 -24.83
C VAL A 191 -14.62 -15.17 -23.86
N TYR A 192 -14.13 -15.35 -22.63
CA TYR A 192 -14.12 -14.30 -21.61
C TYR A 192 -13.13 -13.18 -21.93
N GLN A 193 -11.97 -13.49 -22.52
CA GLN A 193 -11.04 -12.47 -23.00
C GLN A 193 -11.71 -11.55 -24.03
N ASN A 194 -12.47 -12.11 -24.98
CA ASN A 194 -13.21 -11.35 -25.96
C ASN A 194 -14.36 -10.54 -25.32
N MET A 195 -15.03 -11.09 -24.31
CA MET A 195 -16.05 -10.36 -23.56
C MET A 195 -15.48 -9.16 -22.82
N MET A 196 -14.31 -9.29 -22.18
CA MET A 196 -13.66 -8.20 -21.44
C MET A 196 -13.45 -6.93 -22.28
N THR A 197 -13.20 -7.07 -23.58
CA THR A 197 -13.00 -5.91 -24.46
C THR A 197 -14.30 -5.14 -24.76
N ARG A 198 -15.47 -5.74 -24.46
CA ARG A 198 -16.79 -5.24 -24.84
C ARG A 198 -17.73 -5.00 -23.65
N LEU A 199 -17.26 -5.22 -22.42
CA LEU A 199 -18.08 -4.99 -21.23
C LEU A 199 -18.56 -3.54 -21.14
N SER A 200 -19.80 -3.37 -20.72
CA SER A 200 -20.37 -2.06 -20.42
C SER A 200 -19.95 -1.58 -19.02
N PRO A 201 -20.04 -0.27 -18.73
CA PRO A 201 -19.83 0.21 -17.37
C PRO A 201 -20.73 -0.53 -16.36
N GLY A 202 -20.13 -0.96 -15.26
CA GLY A 202 -20.80 -1.75 -14.21
C GLY A 202 -20.88 -3.26 -14.49
N GLU A 203 -20.38 -3.74 -15.64
CA GLU A 203 -20.26 -5.17 -15.94
C GLU A 203 -18.85 -5.67 -15.63
N TYR A 204 -18.79 -6.83 -14.98
CA TYR A 204 -17.53 -7.47 -14.58
C TYR A 204 -17.58 -8.97 -14.81
N ILE A 205 -16.44 -9.55 -15.13
CA ILE A 205 -16.23 -11.00 -15.10
C ILE A 205 -15.48 -11.33 -13.81
N ILE A 206 -16.10 -12.13 -12.95
CA ILE A 206 -15.55 -12.48 -11.63
C ILE A 206 -14.98 -13.89 -11.67
N SER A 207 -13.74 -14.02 -11.20
CA SER A 207 -13.06 -15.27 -10.92
C SER A 207 -12.84 -15.41 -9.41
N ASN A 208 -13.29 -16.52 -8.85
CA ASN A 208 -13.04 -16.86 -7.44
C ASN A 208 -12.97 -18.38 -7.31
N PRO A 209 -12.07 -18.95 -6.48
CA PRO A 209 -11.95 -20.40 -6.30
C PRO A 209 -13.21 -21.10 -5.80
N ALA A 210 -14.12 -20.39 -5.14
CA ALA A 210 -15.43 -20.93 -4.73
C ALA A 210 -16.42 -21.08 -5.88
N LEU A 211 -16.15 -20.46 -7.03
CA LEU A 211 -16.99 -20.53 -8.22
C LEU A 211 -16.46 -21.62 -9.16
N ARG A 212 -17.35 -22.45 -9.73
CA ARG A 212 -16.99 -23.49 -10.69
C ARG A 212 -16.52 -22.95 -12.03
N SER A 213 -16.93 -21.73 -12.38
CA SER A 213 -16.61 -21.04 -13.63
C SER A 213 -16.53 -19.53 -13.39
N LEU A 214 -16.01 -18.81 -14.37
CA LEU A 214 -16.09 -17.36 -14.40
C LEU A 214 -17.55 -16.91 -14.52
N VAL A 215 -17.93 -15.90 -13.75
CA VAL A 215 -19.31 -15.39 -13.71
C VAL A 215 -19.32 -13.96 -14.24
N ASN A 216 -20.23 -13.69 -15.20
CA ASN A 216 -20.50 -12.32 -15.63
C ASN A 216 -21.53 -11.70 -14.67
N VAL A 217 -21.17 -10.56 -14.08
CA VAL A 217 -21.99 -9.84 -13.10
C VAL A 217 -22.21 -8.41 -13.60
N LYS A 218 -23.43 -7.95 -13.45
CA LYS A 218 -23.80 -6.55 -13.70
C LYS A 218 -24.21 -5.92 -12.38
N PHE A 219 -23.45 -4.92 -11.94
CA PHE A 219 -23.79 -4.15 -10.76
C PHE A 219 -24.94 -3.16 -11.06
N PRO A 220 -25.80 -2.89 -10.09
CA PRO A 220 -26.80 -1.83 -10.23
C PRO A 220 -26.13 -0.47 -10.42
N ARG A 221 -26.87 0.47 -11.02
CA ARG A 221 -26.37 1.85 -11.12
C ARG A 221 -26.16 2.44 -9.73
N PRO A 222 -25.09 3.22 -9.51
CA PRO A 222 -24.90 3.93 -8.25
C PRO A 222 -26.10 4.80 -7.92
N THR A 223 -26.49 4.83 -6.65
CA THR A 223 -27.61 5.64 -6.17
C THR A 223 -27.28 7.12 -6.01
N TYR A 224 -25.97 7.45 -6.03
CA TYR A 224 -25.47 8.82 -5.98
C TYR A 224 -25.20 9.35 -7.39
N ARG A 225 -25.42 10.65 -7.59
CA ARG A 225 -25.06 11.34 -8.84
C ARG A 225 -23.53 11.46 -8.91
N GLN A 226 -22.98 11.04 -10.03
CA GLN A 226 -21.60 11.37 -10.40
C GLN A 226 -21.54 12.81 -10.94
#